data_53a25a6f9fb6afa95df6346cb1ee3a94
#
_entry.id   53a25a6f9fb6afa95df6346cb1ee3a94
#
_cell.length_a   1.000
_cell.length_b   1.000
_cell.length_c   1.000
_cell.angle_alpha   90.00
_cell.angle_beta   90.00
_cell.angle_gamma   90.00
#
_symmetry.space_group_name_H-M   'P 1'
#
loop_
_entity.id
_entity.type
_entity.pdbx_description
1 polymer ?
#
loop_
_entity_poly.entity_id
_entity_poly.type
_entity_poly.pdbx_seq_one_letter_code
_entity_poly.pdbx_strand_id
1 'polypeptide(L)'
;MRYGSGLLEEILRRTDLVQLVGRRVKLERRGRVMWGLCPFHKEKSPSFKVENERRTYHCFGCGKGGDAFKWNMEMEGLSFPESVQKLAGEAGVELPAWTPEDEAREQKKKSLYDIVEAACVFYETQLRGQVGSEARQYLKSRGLDDAAAKQFRLGYSPSNNSLIAHLKAKDVSLDDMVTAGLARPGEDNRAPRDFFYDRLMFPISDSRGRMIAFGGRGLSPDAKPKYINTGETSLFSKGQQLYNFATARPAALKDGSIILAEGYMDVIALVRSGFEASVAPLGTALTEDQLHLLWRTAPEPILAFDGDDAGLRAGYRAARMALPHLKAGYSLRFAFLPPGEDPDTLIRTSGGGGMKKILDSAEGLARVLWRVETDGKDFSTPERRAGLERTLGEIVSAIRDGKVADYYRREFEERVFESFKRRAPRATQQSRKTEGRNFRRDAPRFGAPLESISPALKAS
;
A
#
# COMPACT_ATOMS: atom_id res chain seq x y z
N MET A 1 -6.87 -26.88 -2.14
CA MET A 1 -5.96 -26.57 -1.01
C MET A 1 -5.20 -27.83 -0.67
N ARG A 2 -3.87 -27.76 -0.53
CA ARG A 2 -2.99 -28.90 -0.27
C ARG A 2 -3.23 -29.58 1.08
N TYR A 3 -3.59 -28.83 2.09
CA TYR A 3 -3.84 -29.33 3.44
C TYR A 3 -5.34 -29.27 3.74
N GLY A 4 -5.93 -30.41 4.11
CA GLY A 4 -7.33 -30.47 4.51
C GLY A 4 -7.57 -29.66 5.79
N SER A 5 -8.77 -29.10 5.95
CA SER A 5 -9.13 -28.29 7.15
C SER A 5 -8.90 -29.04 8.45
N GLY A 6 -9.21 -30.33 8.52
CA GLY A 6 -9.00 -31.17 9.69
C GLY A 6 -7.53 -31.28 10.11
N LEU A 7 -6.60 -31.38 9.15
CA LEU A 7 -5.16 -31.42 9.43
C LEU A 7 -4.66 -30.09 10.01
N LEU A 8 -5.11 -28.96 9.43
CA LEU A 8 -4.75 -27.63 9.91
C LEU A 8 -5.28 -27.38 11.33
N GLU A 9 -6.52 -27.80 11.58
CA GLU A 9 -7.11 -27.73 12.93
C GLU A 9 -6.36 -28.58 13.94
N GLU A 10 -5.91 -29.78 13.56
CA GLU A 10 -5.12 -30.66 14.43
C GLU A 10 -3.76 -30.03 14.79
N ILE A 11 -3.07 -29.45 13.82
CA ILE A 11 -1.82 -28.73 14.07
C ILE A 11 -2.06 -27.56 15.03
N LEU A 12 -3.07 -26.74 14.79
CA LEU A 12 -3.43 -25.64 15.69
C LEU A 12 -3.84 -26.12 17.08
N ARG A 13 -4.50 -27.24 17.17
CA ARG A 13 -4.92 -27.83 18.45
C ARG A 13 -3.74 -28.28 19.32
N ARG A 14 -2.68 -28.79 18.69
CA ARG A 14 -1.46 -29.25 19.38
C ARG A 14 -0.43 -28.14 19.58
N THR A 15 -0.60 -27.00 18.91
CA THR A 15 0.32 -25.87 19.03
C THR A 15 -0.06 -25.00 20.24
N ASP A 16 0.87 -24.84 21.19
CA ASP A 16 0.73 -23.84 22.25
C ASP A 16 1.10 -22.46 21.69
N LEU A 17 0.07 -21.66 21.40
CA LEU A 17 0.26 -20.32 20.84
C LEU A 17 0.95 -19.35 21.81
N VAL A 18 0.69 -19.50 23.12
CA VAL A 18 1.32 -18.67 24.16
C VAL A 18 2.83 -18.95 24.20
N GLN A 19 3.23 -20.21 24.14
CA GLN A 19 4.63 -20.59 24.11
C GLN A 19 5.30 -20.12 22.80
N LEU A 20 4.63 -20.30 21.66
CA LEU A 20 5.13 -19.86 20.36
C LEU A 20 5.38 -18.35 20.31
N VAL A 21 4.41 -17.57 20.74
CA VAL A 21 4.49 -16.10 20.78
C VAL A 21 5.49 -15.65 21.86
N GLY A 22 5.53 -16.33 22.99
CA GLY A 22 6.43 -16.03 24.12
C GLY A 22 7.92 -16.12 23.79
N ARG A 23 8.30 -16.82 22.71
CA ARG A 23 9.68 -16.85 22.19
C ARG A 23 10.15 -15.47 21.68
N ARG A 24 9.21 -14.57 21.33
CA ARG A 24 9.48 -13.26 20.73
C ARG A 24 8.92 -12.08 21.52
N VAL A 25 7.86 -12.31 22.30
CA VAL A 25 7.13 -11.27 23.03
C VAL A 25 7.08 -11.64 24.51
N LYS A 26 7.50 -10.71 25.38
CA LYS A 26 7.32 -10.88 26.84
C LYS A 26 5.83 -10.79 27.14
N LEU A 27 5.25 -11.91 27.57
CA LEU A 27 3.84 -12.03 27.89
C LEU A 27 3.62 -12.05 29.40
N GLU A 28 2.62 -11.32 29.87
CA GLU A 28 2.18 -11.26 31.28
C GLU A 28 0.75 -11.76 31.38
N ARG A 29 0.49 -12.59 32.39
CA ARG A 29 -0.84 -13.18 32.58
C ARG A 29 -1.80 -12.16 33.19
N ARG A 30 -2.96 -12.00 32.58
CA ARG A 30 -4.09 -11.22 33.12
C ARG A 30 -5.37 -12.06 33.02
N GLY A 31 -5.72 -12.68 34.10
CA GLY A 31 -6.82 -13.66 34.16
C GLY A 31 -6.53 -14.94 33.36
N ARG A 32 -7.39 -15.24 32.38
CA ARG A 32 -7.23 -16.42 31.48
C ARG A 32 -6.43 -16.14 30.20
N VAL A 33 -6.00 -14.92 29.99
CA VAL A 33 -5.34 -14.49 28.77
C VAL A 33 -3.95 -13.91 29.04
N MET A 34 -3.10 -13.95 28.04
CA MET A 34 -1.76 -13.36 28.07
C MET A 34 -1.73 -12.03 27.36
N TRP A 35 -1.01 -11.05 27.93
CA TRP A 35 -0.86 -9.72 27.36
C TRP A 35 0.61 -9.36 27.23
N GLY A 36 0.95 -8.59 26.21
CA GLY A 36 2.30 -8.08 25.97
C GLY A 36 2.31 -6.83 25.14
N LEU A 37 3.50 -6.28 24.92
CA LEU A 37 3.71 -5.22 23.93
C LEU A 37 3.65 -5.83 22.53
N CYS A 38 2.98 -5.15 21.62
CA CYS A 38 2.81 -5.65 20.26
C CYS A 38 4.14 -5.67 19.48
N PRO A 39 4.52 -6.78 18.84
CA PRO A 39 5.73 -6.84 18.03
C PRO A 39 5.57 -6.18 16.67
N PHE A 40 4.33 -5.82 16.27
CA PHE A 40 4.00 -5.28 14.96
C PHE A 40 3.92 -3.75 14.92
N HIS A 41 3.86 -3.07 16.08
CA HIS A 41 3.91 -1.61 16.18
C HIS A 41 4.51 -1.18 17.52
N LYS A 42 5.02 0.03 17.60
CA LYS A 42 5.57 0.60 18.84
C LYS A 42 4.45 1.07 19.76
N GLU A 43 4.45 0.59 20.99
CA GLU A 43 3.52 1.02 22.02
C GLU A 43 4.19 1.04 23.41
N LYS A 44 3.64 1.81 24.34
CA LYS A 44 4.15 1.91 25.73
C LYS A 44 3.33 1.09 26.72
N SER A 45 2.11 0.74 26.35
CA SER A 45 1.18 -0.05 27.19
C SER A 45 0.77 -1.32 26.46
N PRO A 46 0.69 -2.48 27.14
CA PRO A 46 0.34 -3.74 26.52
C PRO A 46 -1.07 -3.72 25.89
N SER A 47 -1.15 -3.84 24.56
CA SER A 47 -2.40 -3.99 23.81
C SER A 47 -2.47 -5.29 23.02
N PHE A 48 -1.43 -6.10 23.08
CA PHE A 48 -1.32 -7.36 22.36
C PHE A 48 -1.78 -8.51 23.26
N LYS A 49 -2.88 -9.15 22.87
CA LYS A 49 -3.54 -10.24 23.59
C LYS A 49 -3.28 -11.57 22.89
N VAL A 50 -2.95 -12.60 23.66
CA VAL A 50 -2.81 -14.00 23.19
C VAL A 50 -3.73 -14.90 23.98
N GLU A 51 -4.53 -15.68 23.30
CA GLU A 51 -5.55 -16.58 23.85
C GLU A 51 -5.34 -18.01 23.36
N ASN A 52 -4.88 -18.89 24.26
CA ASN A 52 -4.61 -20.28 23.88
C ASN A 52 -5.90 -21.07 23.64
N GLU A 53 -6.95 -20.80 24.40
CA GLU A 53 -8.27 -21.47 24.27
C GLU A 53 -8.89 -21.19 22.89
N ARG A 54 -8.78 -19.96 22.40
CA ARG A 54 -9.25 -19.55 21.07
C ARG A 54 -8.19 -19.75 19.97
N ARG A 55 -6.97 -20.09 20.34
CA ARG A 55 -5.82 -20.26 19.45
C ARG A 55 -5.56 -19.03 18.58
N THR A 56 -5.79 -17.86 19.14
CA THR A 56 -5.65 -16.58 18.42
C THR A 56 -4.85 -15.57 19.23
N TYR A 57 -4.16 -14.71 18.50
CA TYR A 57 -3.65 -13.46 19.04
C TYR A 57 -4.36 -12.28 18.38
N HIS A 58 -4.47 -11.18 19.11
CA HIS A 58 -5.03 -9.93 18.59
C HIS A 58 -4.40 -8.73 19.30
N CYS A 59 -4.02 -7.73 18.52
CA CYS A 59 -3.57 -6.44 19.03
C CYS A 59 -4.69 -5.43 18.94
N PHE A 60 -5.10 -4.86 20.06
CA PHE A 60 -6.13 -3.81 20.11
C PHE A 60 -5.61 -2.44 19.66
N GLY A 61 -4.27 -2.24 19.60
CA GLY A 61 -3.65 -1.01 19.12
C GLY A 61 -3.59 -0.93 17.59
N CYS A 62 -3.13 -1.99 16.90
CA CYS A 62 -2.97 -1.97 15.45
C CYS A 62 -3.91 -2.92 14.70
N GLY A 63 -4.82 -3.62 15.39
CA GLY A 63 -5.78 -4.54 14.78
C GLY A 63 -5.18 -5.83 14.20
N LYS A 64 -3.86 -6.05 14.28
CA LYS A 64 -3.23 -7.29 13.83
C LYS A 64 -3.67 -8.46 14.70
N GLY A 65 -4.03 -9.55 14.03
CA GLY A 65 -4.45 -10.78 14.73
C GLY A 65 -4.46 -11.97 13.79
N GLY A 66 -4.44 -13.17 14.38
CA GLY A 66 -4.43 -14.42 13.63
C GLY A 66 -4.19 -15.62 14.52
N ASP A 67 -3.88 -16.75 13.88
CA ASP A 67 -3.49 -18.02 14.49
C ASP A 67 -1.97 -18.25 14.46
N ALA A 68 -1.54 -19.44 14.86
CA ALA A 68 -0.12 -19.82 14.86
C ALA A 68 0.50 -19.83 13.44
N PHE A 69 -0.26 -20.20 12.40
CA PHE A 69 0.24 -20.15 11.04
C PHE A 69 0.53 -18.72 10.62
N LYS A 70 -0.42 -17.83 10.86
CA LYS A 70 -0.28 -16.42 10.53
C LYS A 70 0.83 -15.75 11.33
N TRP A 71 1.00 -16.14 12.59
CA TRP A 71 2.13 -15.70 13.43
C TRP A 71 3.48 -16.01 12.75
N ASN A 72 3.72 -17.26 12.37
CA ASN A 72 4.98 -17.65 11.73
C ASN A 72 5.17 -16.95 10.39
N MET A 73 4.10 -16.81 9.61
CA MET A 73 4.17 -16.08 8.33
C MET A 73 4.57 -14.61 8.52
N GLU A 74 4.04 -13.93 9.53
CA GLU A 74 4.31 -12.50 9.76
C GLU A 74 5.64 -12.26 10.49
N MET A 75 5.99 -13.09 11.45
CA MET A 75 7.19 -12.90 12.29
C MET A 75 8.46 -13.49 11.66
N GLU A 76 8.36 -14.57 10.93
CA GLU A 76 9.49 -15.27 10.34
C GLU A 76 9.56 -15.16 8.81
N GLY A 77 8.54 -14.57 8.18
CA GLY A 77 8.47 -14.42 6.73
C GLY A 77 8.20 -15.74 6.00
N LEU A 78 7.70 -16.76 6.69
CA LEU A 78 7.41 -18.05 6.11
C LEU A 78 6.18 -17.98 5.17
N SER A 79 6.19 -18.79 4.11
CA SER A 79 4.97 -19.06 3.36
C SER A 79 4.01 -19.93 4.18
N PHE A 80 2.73 -19.96 3.80
CA PHE A 80 1.77 -20.83 4.48
C PHE A 80 2.20 -22.30 4.50
N PRO A 81 2.66 -22.93 3.41
CA PRO A 81 3.17 -24.31 3.45
C PRO A 81 4.34 -24.51 4.42
N GLU A 82 5.29 -23.56 4.46
CA GLU A 82 6.44 -23.66 5.37
C GLU A 82 6.01 -23.48 6.83
N SER A 83 5.06 -22.57 7.10
CA SER A 83 4.47 -22.42 8.42
C SER A 83 3.76 -23.71 8.87
N VAL A 84 3.02 -24.36 7.93
CA VAL A 84 2.38 -25.66 8.21
C VAL A 84 3.42 -26.73 8.50
N GLN A 85 4.47 -26.86 7.69
CA GLN A 85 5.54 -27.84 7.91
C GLN A 85 6.23 -27.64 9.27
N LYS A 86 6.57 -26.39 9.60
CA LYS A 86 7.22 -26.06 10.86
C LYS A 86 6.35 -26.44 12.06
N LEU A 87 5.11 -25.96 12.06
CA LEU A 87 4.19 -26.22 13.18
C LEU A 87 3.79 -27.69 13.28
N ALA A 88 3.63 -28.38 12.16
CA ALA A 88 3.39 -29.83 12.16
C ALA A 88 4.55 -30.60 12.78
N GLY A 89 5.80 -30.26 12.42
CA GLY A 89 6.99 -30.83 13.04
C GLY A 89 7.08 -30.58 14.54
N GLU A 90 6.81 -29.33 14.97
CA GLU A 90 6.80 -28.98 16.39
C GLU A 90 5.64 -29.63 17.17
N ALA A 91 4.50 -29.83 16.52
CA ALA A 91 3.29 -30.44 17.10
C ALA A 91 3.26 -31.98 17.03
N GLY A 92 4.25 -32.61 16.37
CA GLY A 92 4.27 -34.05 16.13
C GLY A 92 3.09 -34.55 15.29
N VAL A 93 2.68 -33.74 14.29
CA VAL A 93 1.62 -34.09 13.34
C VAL A 93 2.26 -34.51 12.03
N GLU A 94 2.00 -35.75 11.59
CA GLU A 94 2.47 -36.21 10.29
C GLU A 94 1.73 -35.50 9.17
N LEU A 95 2.50 -34.88 8.28
CA LEU A 95 1.96 -34.31 7.05
C LEU A 95 1.85 -35.38 5.98
N PRO A 96 0.87 -35.27 5.05
CA PRO A 96 0.84 -36.12 3.88
C PRO A 96 2.19 -36.07 3.17
N ALA A 97 2.74 -37.24 2.84
CA ALA A 97 3.98 -37.34 2.09
C ALA A 97 3.90 -36.50 0.82
N TRP A 98 5.03 -35.89 0.45
CA TRP A 98 5.13 -35.22 -0.84
C TRP A 98 4.91 -36.22 -1.95
N THR A 99 4.03 -35.88 -2.88
CA THR A 99 3.94 -36.68 -4.09
C THR A 99 5.16 -36.40 -4.98
N PRO A 100 5.59 -37.34 -5.83
CA PRO A 100 6.65 -37.06 -6.80
C PRO A 100 6.37 -35.81 -7.67
N GLU A 101 5.09 -35.54 -7.93
CA GLU A 101 4.66 -34.34 -8.66
C GLU A 101 4.83 -33.06 -7.83
N ASP A 102 4.57 -33.10 -6.52
CA ASP A 102 4.81 -31.94 -5.61
C ASP A 102 6.31 -31.66 -5.51
N GLU A 103 7.15 -32.70 -5.37
CA GLU A 103 8.61 -32.56 -5.35
C GLU A 103 9.14 -32.00 -6.67
N ALA A 104 8.70 -32.52 -7.79
CA ALA A 104 9.06 -32.02 -9.12
C ALA A 104 8.63 -30.55 -9.30
N ARG A 105 7.45 -30.17 -8.82
CA ARG A 105 6.95 -28.79 -8.89
C ARG A 105 7.77 -27.84 -8.04
N GLU A 106 8.14 -28.20 -6.83
CA GLU A 106 8.99 -27.36 -5.98
C GLU A 106 10.43 -27.28 -6.48
N GLN A 107 10.96 -28.41 -7.00
CA GLN A 107 12.27 -28.43 -7.63
C GLN A 107 12.29 -27.52 -8.89
N LYS A 108 11.23 -27.59 -9.70
CA LYS A 108 11.07 -26.70 -10.86
C LYS A 108 10.99 -25.23 -10.45
N LYS A 109 10.25 -24.90 -9.38
CA LYS A 109 10.24 -23.52 -8.86
C LYS A 109 11.61 -23.08 -8.39
N LYS A 110 12.35 -23.92 -7.69
CA LYS A 110 13.71 -23.64 -7.22
C LYS A 110 14.63 -23.34 -8.40
N SER A 111 14.57 -24.17 -9.44
CA SER A 111 15.27 -23.96 -10.70
C SER A 111 14.88 -22.63 -11.37
N LEU A 112 13.59 -22.26 -11.39
CA LEU A 112 13.16 -20.98 -11.98
C LEU A 112 13.71 -19.76 -11.22
N TYR A 113 13.80 -19.78 -9.89
CA TYR A 113 14.46 -18.71 -9.13
C TYR A 113 15.95 -18.57 -9.51
N ASP A 114 16.65 -19.71 -9.65
CA ASP A 114 18.07 -19.71 -10.03
C ASP A 114 18.25 -19.15 -11.44
N ILE A 115 17.33 -19.46 -12.36
CA ILE A 115 17.34 -18.95 -13.75
C ILE A 115 17.11 -17.43 -13.77
N VAL A 116 16.13 -16.93 -13.02
CA VAL A 116 15.85 -15.48 -12.94
C VAL A 116 17.01 -14.75 -12.27
N GLU A 117 17.62 -15.32 -11.23
CA GLU A 117 18.83 -14.77 -10.60
C GLU A 117 20.02 -14.73 -11.57
N ALA A 118 20.23 -15.80 -12.34
CA ALA A 118 21.28 -15.85 -13.36
C ALA A 118 21.07 -14.79 -14.45
N ALA A 119 19.83 -14.54 -14.86
CA ALA A 119 19.48 -13.45 -15.76
C ALA A 119 19.73 -12.08 -15.15
N CYS A 120 19.45 -11.90 -13.86
CA CYS A 120 19.73 -10.66 -13.13
C CYS A 120 21.23 -10.35 -13.15
N VAL A 121 22.07 -11.31 -12.76
CA VAL A 121 23.54 -11.18 -12.79
C VAL A 121 24.05 -10.90 -14.20
N PHE A 122 23.47 -11.56 -15.21
CA PHE A 122 23.79 -11.28 -16.61
C PHE A 122 23.53 -9.82 -16.98
N TYR A 123 22.32 -9.30 -16.71
CA TYR A 123 21.97 -7.92 -17.03
C TYR A 123 22.82 -6.90 -16.26
N GLU A 124 23.13 -7.16 -14.98
CA GLU A 124 24.08 -6.33 -14.21
C GLU A 124 25.45 -6.28 -14.89
N THR A 125 25.94 -7.41 -15.39
CA THR A 125 27.22 -7.52 -16.09
C THR A 125 27.20 -6.75 -17.41
N GLN A 126 26.10 -6.86 -18.18
CA GLN A 126 25.93 -6.10 -19.42
C GLN A 126 25.90 -4.58 -19.18
N LEU A 127 25.25 -4.13 -18.11
CA LEU A 127 25.23 -2.72 -17.75
C LEU A 127 26.64 -2.20 -17.47
N ARG A 128 27.50 -2.98 -16.80
CA ARG A 128 28.90 -2.59 -16.51
C ARG A 128 29.83 -2.68 -17.72
N GLY A 129 29.48 -3.54 -18.69
CA GLY A 129 30.24 -3.73 -19.92
C GLY A 129 30.14 -2.57 -20.92
N GLN A 130 30.86 -2.68 -22.03
CA GLN A 130 30.83 -1.66 -23.09
C GLN A 130 29.42 -1.47 -23.71
N VAL A 131 28.70 -2.55 -23.90
CA VAL A 131 27.34 -2.54 -24.47
C VAL A 131 26.34 -1.74 -23.64
N GLY A 132 26.58 -1.59 -22.32
CA GLY A 132 25.73 -0.82 -21.41
C GLY A 132 26.08 0.67 -21.31
N SER A 133 26.95 1.21 -22.18
CA SER A 133 27.40 2.61 -22.08
C SER A 133 26.28 3.62 -22.17
N GLU A 134 25.33 3.44 -23.08
CA GLU A 134 24.15 4.31 -23.24
C GLU A 134 23.25 4.25 -22.00
N ALA A 135 23.00 3.04 -21.47
CA ALA A 135 22.24 2.86 -20.25
C ALA A 135 22.88 3.55 -19.04
N ARG A 136 24.22 3.47 -18.91
CA ARG A 136 24.95 4.21 -17.87
C ARG A 136 24.89 5.72 -18.04
N GLN A 137 24.97 6.23 -19.28
CA GLN A 137 24.79 7.67 -19.56
C GLN A 137 23.38 8.12 -19.15
N TYR A 138 22.36 7.33 -19.50
CA TYR A 138 20.99 7.62 -19.07
C TYR A 138 20.89 7.66 -17.53
N LEU A 139 21.41 6.66 -16.81
CA LEU A 139 21.42 6.65 -15.34
C LEU A 139 22.11 7.89 -14.78
N LYS A 140 23.29 8.25 -15.33
CA LYS A 140 24.02 9.43 -14.92
C LYS A 140 23.23 10.74 -15.17
N SER A 141 22.49 10.84 -16.28
CA SER A 141 21.62 11.99 -16.55
C SER A 141 20.46 12.11 -15.57
N ARG A 142 20.10 10.99 -14.92
CA ARG A 142 19.12 10.92 -13.83
C ARG A 142 19.72 11.05 -12.43
N GLY A 143 21.03 11.37 -12.33
CA GLY A 143 21.71 11.51 -11.05
C GLY A 143 22.00 10.18 -10.34
N LEU A 144 21.95 9.06 -11.06
CA LEU A 144 22.22 7.73 -10.54
C LEU A 144 23.66 7.30 -10.87
N ASP A 145 24.42 7.03 -9.83
CA ASP A 145 25.80 6.54 -9.89
C ASP A 145 25.87 5.00 -9.89
N ASP A 146 27.08 4.47 -9.98
CA ASP A 146 27.33 3.03 -9.93
C ASP A 146 26.89 2.40 -8.59
N ALA A 147 26.95 3.16 -7.49
CA ALA A 147 26.48 2.70 -6.19
C ALA A 147 24.96 2.50 -6.20
N ALA A 148 24.22 3.43 -6.80
CA ALA A 148 22.77 3.30 -7.00
C ALA A 148 22.45 2.12 -7.93
N ALA A 149 23.17 1.99 -9.04
CA ALA A 149 22.98 0.85 -9.96
C ALA A 149 23.19 -0.49 -9.25
N LYS A 150 24.20 -0.58 -8.38
CA LYS A 150 24.47 -1.78 -7.55
C LYS A 150 23.39 -2.00 -6.48
N GLN A 151 22.99 -0.94 -5.77
CA GLN A 151 21.99 -1.02 -4.70
C GLN A 151 20.66 -1.59 -5.22
N PHE A 152 20.20 -1.11 -6.38
CA PHE A 152 18.95 -1.55 -7.00
C PHE A 152 19.14 -2.69 -8.01
N ARG A 153 20.36 -3.23 -8.12
CA ARG A 153 20.70 -4.32 -9.04
C ARG A 153 20.32 -4.03 -10.48
N LEU A 154 20.44 -2.77 -10.90
CA LEU A 154 20.08 -2.35 -12.25
C LEU A 154 20.93 -3.06 -13.30
N GLY A 155 20.32 -3.38 -14.41
CA GLY A 155 20.96 -4.09 -15.50
C GLY A 155 20.68 -3.48 -16.87
N TYR A 156 21.26 -4.07 -17.92
CA TYR A 156 20.97 -3.74 -19.29
C TYR A 156 20.75 -5.00 -20.11
N SER A 157 19.69 -5.01 -20.89
CA SER A 157 19.40 -6.09 -21.84
C SER A 157 19.82 -5.65 -23.24
N PRO A 158 20.86 -6.27 -23.84
CA PRO A 158 21.27 -6.00 -25.22
C PRO A 158 20.24 -6.45 -26.27
N SER A 159 20.42 -5.99 -27.50
CA SER A 159 19.48 -6.24 -28.61
C SER A 159 19.70 -7.54 -29.40
N ASN A 160 20.61 -8.41 -29.00
CA ASN A 160 21.15 -9.49 -29.85
C ASN A 160 20.86 -10.91 -29.34
N ASN A 161 19.79 -11.16 -28.62
CA ASN A 161 19.45 -12.46 -28.01
C ASN A 161 20.56 -13.06 -27.14
N SER A 162 21.35 -12.22 -26.50
CA SER A 162 22.51 -12.64 -25.72
C SER A 162 22.16 -13.32 -24.40
N LEU A 163 20.97 -13.06 -23.85
CA LEU A 163 20.52 -13.77 -22.65
C LEU A 163 20.23 -15.24 -22.93
N ILE A 164 19.51 -15.55 -24.02
CA ILE A 164 19.25 -16.94 -24.44
C ILE A 164 20.58 -17.69 -24.65
N ALA A 165 21.54 -17.09 -25.34
CA ALA A 165 22.87 -17.70 -25.54
C ALA A 165 23.60 -17.94 -24.20
N HIS A 166 23.58 -16.95 -23.30
CA HIS A 166 24.19 -17.05 -21.99
C HIS A 166 23.57 -18.15 -21.11
N LEU A 167 22.25 -18.25 -21.08
CA LEU A 167 21.56 -19.24 -20.27
C LEU A 167 21.67 -20.65 -20.87
N LYS A 168 21.67 -20.79 -22.20
CA LYS A 168 21.96 -22.08 -22.87
C LYS A 168 23.36 -22.60 -22.54
N ALA A 169 24.36 -21.73 -22.45
CA ALA A 169 25.73 -22.10 -22.02
C ALA A 169 25.80 -22.56 -20.54
N LYS A 170 24.71 -22.41 -19.78
CA LYS A 170 24.53 -22.89 -18.41
C LYS A 170 23.51 -24.04 -18.33
N ASP A 171 23.28 -24.73 -19.43
CA ASP A 171 22.37 -25.88 -19.54
C ASP A 171 20.89 -25.56 -19.19
N VAL A 172 20.49 -24.27 -19.28
CA VAL A 172 19.08 -23.89 -19.09
C VAL A 172 18.28 -24.15 -20.38
N SER A 173 17.18 -24.86 -20.26
CA SER A 173 16.29 -25.15 -21.40
C SER A 173 15.55 -23.89 -21.89
N LEU A 174 15.19 -23.85 -23.17
CA LEU A 174 14.37 -22.75 -23.70
C LEU A 174 12.99 -22.70 -23.03
N ASP A 175 12.39 -23.83 -22.75
CA ASP A 175 11.08 -23.93 -22.07
C ASP A 175 11.11 -23.32 -20.67
N ASP A 176 12.20 -23.52 -19.93
CA ASP A 176 12.38 -22.90 -18.61
C ASP A 176 12.60 -21.39 -18.72
N MET A 177 13.32 -20.92 -19.76
CA MET A 177 13.46 -19.47 -20.02
C MET A 177 12.11 -18.83 -20.37
N VAL A 178 11.28 -19.50 -21.16
CA VAL A 178 9.93 -19.04 -21.51
C VAL A 178 9.02 -19.07 -20.27
N THR A 179 9.07 -20.14 -19.48
CA THR A 179 8.32 -20.27 -18.22
C THR A 179 8.70 -19.21 -17.20
N ALA A 180 9.99 -18.81 -17.17
CA ALA A 180 10.49 -17.71 -16.33
C ALA A 180 10.17 -16.31 -16.90
N GLY A 181 9.58 -16.22 -18.10
CA GLY A 181 9.27 -14.95 -18.76
C GLY A 181 10.48 -14.18 -19.29
N LEU A 182 11.58 -14.89 -19.57
CA LEU A 182 12.85 -14.33 -20.05
C LEU A 182 13.02 -14.42 -21.57
N ALA A 183 12.30 -15.36 -22.22
CA ALA A 183 12.31 -15.57 -23.64
C ALA A 183 10.90 -15.65 -24.23
N ARG A 184 10.78 -15.39 -25.52
CA ARG A 184 9.59 -15.67 -26.31
C ARG A 184 9.89 -16.85 -27.25
N PRO A 185 8.97 -17.81 -27.33
CA PRO A 185 9.12 -18.88 -28.31
C PRO A 185 9.15 -18.29 -29.72
N GLY A 186 9.74 -19.01 -30.64
CA GLY A 186 9.63 -18.66 -32.06
C GLY A 186 8.21 -18.97 -32.57
N GLU A 187 7.66 -18.08 -33.35
CA GLU A 187 6.38 -18.22 -34.06
C GLU A 187 6.66 -18.18 -35.58
N ASP A 188 5.88 -18.91 -36.37
CA ASP A 188 5.94 -18.87 -37.85
C ASP A 188 7.36 -19.06 -38.42
N ASN A 189 8.09 -20.12 -38.01
CA ASN A 189 9.47 -20.38 -38.40
C ASN A 189 10.53 -19.35 -37.96
N ARG A 190 10.19 -18.41 -37.08
CA ARG A 190 11.16 -17.47 -36.50
C ARG A 190 11.90 -18.11 -35.33
N ALA A 191 13.18 -17.77 -35.17
CA ALA A 191 13.95 -18.19 -34.01
C ALA A 191 13.41 -17.60 -32.70
N PRO A 192 13.56 -18.30 -31.56
CA PRO A 192 13.28 -17.75 -30.22
C PRO A 192 14.08 -16.49 -30.00
N ARG A 193 13.51 -15.55 -29.22
CA ARG A 193 14.15 -14.26 -28.91
C ARG A 193 14.07 -13.94 -27.43
N ASP A 194 15.02 -13.13 -26.97
CA ASP A 194 14.96 -12.54 -25.63
C ASP A 194 13.64 -11.76 -25.45
N PHE A 195 13.04 -11.85 -24.27
CA PHE A 195 11.82 -11.07 -23.96
C PHE A 195 12.10 -9.57 -23.90
N PHE A 196 13.24 -9.22 -23.29
CA PHE A 196 13.74 -7.85 -23.21
C PHE A 196 14.90 -7.66 -24.18
N TYR A 197 14.92 -6.53 -24.84
CA TYR A 197 16.01 -6.11 -25.74
C TYR A 197 16.10 -4.59 -25.74
N ASP A 198 17.32 -4.09 -25.72
CA ASP A 198 17.65 -2.66 -25.71
C ASP A 198 16.93 -1.90 -24.60
N ARG A 199 17.04 -2.42 -23.34
CA ARG A 199 16.35 -1.84 -22.20
C ARG A 199 17.20 -1.81 -20.94
N LEU A 200 17.05 -0.71 -20.21
CA LEU A 200 17.46 -0.63 -18.82
C LEU A 200 16.57 -1.55 -17.98
N MET A 201 17.16 -2.43 -17.19
CA MET A 201 16.48 -3.49 -16.46
C MET A 201 16.34 -3.16 -14.97
N PHE A 202 15.15 -3.38 -14.45
CA PHE A 202 14.78 -3.22 -13.04
C PHE A 202 14.36 -4.59 -12.51
N PRO A 203 15.20 -5.25 -11.69
CA PRO A 203 14.84 -6.53 -11.10
C PRO A 203 13.69 -6.38 -10.11
N ILE A 204 12.77 -7.32 -10.13
CA ILE A 204 11.61 -7.38 -9.23
C ILE A 204 11.81 -8.59 -8.33
N SER A 205 11.74 -8.37 -7.02
CA SER A 205 11.86 -9.43 -6.01
C SER A 205 10.53 -9.76 -5.35
N ASP A 206 10.44 -10.99 -4.84
CA ASP A 206 9.38 -11.36 -3.90
C ASP A 206 9.60 -10.74 -2.51
N SER A 207 8.68 -10.98 -1.58
CA SER A 207 8.76 -10.45 -0.21
C SER A 207 9.96 -10.95 0.61
N ARG A 208 10.71 -11.94 0.09
CA ARG A 208 11.96 -12.49 0.66
C ARG A 208 13.21 -11.97 -0.02
N GLY A 209 13.08 -11.13 -1.02
CA GLY A 209 14.19 -10.59 -1.80
C GLY A 209 14.72 -11.49 -2.91
N ARG A 210 14.07 -12.64 -3.23
CA ARG A 210 14.45 -13.49 -4.37
C ARG A 210 13.95 -12.88 -5.67
N MET A 211 14.76 -12.87 -6.70
CA MET A 211 14.37 -12.32 -8.00
C MET A 211 13.30 -13.19 -8.67
N ILE A 212 12.22 -12.57 -9.14
CA ILE A 212 11.05 -13.25 -9.72
C ILE A 212 10.67 -12.74 -11.10
N ALA A 213 11.08 -11.52 -11.46
CA ALA A 213 10.70 -10.86 -12.69
C ALA A 213 11.59 -9.64 -12.98
N PHE A 214 11.31 -8.96 -14.07
CA PHE A 214 11.96 -7.71 -14.45
C PHE A 214 10.97 -6.70 -15.02
N GLY A 215 11.25 -5.41 -14.77
CA GLY A 215 10.79 -4.31 -15.58
C GLY A 215 11.88 -3.90 -16.55
N GLY A 216 11.52 -3.43 -17.75
CA GLY A 216 12.47 -2.96 -18.75
C GLY A 216 12.04 -1.62 -19.34
N ARG A 217 12.90 -0.60 -19.22
CA ARG A 217 12.69 0.72 -19.81
C ARG A 217 13.48 0.85 -21.13
N GLY A 218 12.80 1.12 -22.23
CA GLY A 218 13.44 1.45 -23.49
C GLY A 218 14.28 2.71 -23.39
N LEU A 219 15.50 2.69 -23.93
CA LEU A 219 16.41 3.82 -23.91
C LEU A 219 16.15 4.78 -25.08
N SER A 220 15.84 4.23 -26.27
CA SER A 220 15.48 5.04 -27.42
C SER A 220 14.23 5.88 -27.14
N PRO A 221 14.17 7.14 -27.60
CA PRO A 221 12.96 7.97 -27.59
C PRO A 221 11.77 7.31 -28.28
N ASP A 222 12.04 6.50 -29.31
CA ASP A 222 11.02 5.81 -30.12
C ASP A 222 10.58 4.47 -29.56
N ALA A 223 11.17 4.03 -28.43
CA ALA A 223 10.81 2.77 -27.80
C ALA A 223 9.35 2.76 -27.33
N LYS A 224 8.53 1.95 -27.98
CA LYS A 224 7.11 1.76 -27.64
C LYS A 224 6.82 0.31 -27.32
N PRO A 225 6.24 0.01 -26.16
CA PRO A 225 6.00 0.91 -25.02
C PRO A 225 7.32 1.30 -24.31
N LYS A 226 7.32 2.46 -23.67
CA LYS A 226 8.48 2.98 -22.90
C LYS A 226 8.89 2.01 -21.77
N TYR A 227 7.93 1.46 -21.06
CA TYR A 227 8.13 0.42 -20.04
C TYR A 227 7.40 -0.85 -20.41
N ILE A 228 8.06 -1.99 -20.21
CA ILE A 228 7.45 -3.33 -20.28
C ILE A 228 7.83 -4.11 -19.02
N ASN A 229 6.97 -5.01 -18.58
CA ASN A 229 7.25 -5.91 -17.46
C ASN A 229 7.15 -7.35 -17.92
N THR A 230 7.84 -8.26 -17.24
CA THR A 230 7.61 -9.71 -17.38
C THR A 230 6.11 -9.99 -17.36
N GLY A 231 5.65 -10.93 -18.18
CA GLY A 231 4.28 -11.42 -18.14
C GLY A 231 3.96 -12.14 -16.83
N GLU A 232 2.71 -12.57 -16.68
CA GLU A 232 2.35 -13.45 -15.55
C GLU A 232 3.10 -14.79 -15.67
N THR A 233 3.70 -15.24 -14.57
CA THR A 233 4.44 -16.51 -14.49
C THR A 233 4.08 -17.25 -13.21
N SER A 234 4.60 -18.46 -13.04
CA SER A 234 4.43 -19.20 -11.78
C SER A 234 5.13 -18.54 -10.57
N LEU A 235 6.09 -17.63 -10.82
CA LEU A 235 6.79 -16.88 -9.78
C LEU A 235 6.24 -15.46 -9.59
N PHE A 236 5.59 -14.89 -10.60
CA PHE A 236 5.29 -13.48 -10.66
C PHE A 236 3.85 -13.18 -11.07
N SER A 237 3.17 -12.37 -10.28
CA SER A 237 1.87 -11.78 -10.59
C SER A 237 1.91 -10.27 -10.33
N LYS A 238 1.70 -9.47 -11.37
CA LYS A 238 1.79 -8.00 -11.31
C LYS A 238 0.87 -7.40 -10.26
N GLY A 239 -0.33 -7.96 -10.13
CA GLY A 239 -1.34 -7.47 -9.19
C GLY A 239 -1.04 -7.79 -7.73
N GLN A 240 -0.09 -8.68 -7.44
CA GLN A 240 0.21 -9.13 -6.07
C GLN A 240 1.57 -8.66 -5.55
N GLN A 241 2.38 -8.05 -6.41
CA GLN A 241 3.74 -7.61 -6.07
C GLN A 241 3.87 -6.09 -6.15
N LEU A 242 4.79 -5.55 -5.36
CA LEU A 242 5.22 -4.17 -5.44
C LEU A 242 6.73 -4.12 -5.64
N TYR A 243 7.20 -3.26 -6.52
CA TYR A 243 8.63 -3.00 -6.69
C TYR A 243 9.24 -2.50 -5.39
N ASN A 244 10.44 -2.97 -5.08
CA ASN A 244 11.22 -2.63 -3.87
C ASN A 244 10.59 -3.05 -2.53
N PHE A 245 9.52 -3.85 -2.51
CA PHE A 245 8.80 -4.14 -1.27
C PHE A 245 9.63 -4.87 -0.22
N ALA A 246 10.45 -5.83 -0.62
CA ALA A 246 11.31 -6.58 0.31
C ALA A 246 12.29 -5.66 1.06
N THR A 247 12.87 -4.69 0.36
CA THR A 247 13.83 -3.72 0.92
C THR A 247 13.11 -2.63 1.74
N ALA A 248 11.97 -2.13 1.25
CA ALA A 248 11.19 -1.07 1.89
C ALA A 248 10.51 -1.52 3.19
N ARG A 249 10.09 -2.79 3.28
CA ARG A 249 9.29 -3.32 4.39
C ARG A 249 9.92 -3.12 5.78
N PRO A 250 11.21 -3.38 6.03
CA PRO A 250 11.82 -3.16 7.34
C PRO A 250 11.77 -1.69 7.79
N ALA A 251 12.06 -0.75 6.88
CA ALA A 251 11.96 0.67 7.14
C ALA A 251 10.51 1.08 7.40
N ALA A 252 9.57 0.61 6.59
CA ALA A 252 8.15 0.90 6.74
C ALA A 252 7.58 0.42 8.07
N LEU A 253 7.95 -0.78 8.53
CA LEU A 253 7.54 -1.31 9.84
C LEU A 253 8.14 -0.51 11.01
N LYS A 254 9.38 -0.02 10.86
CA LYS A 254 10.04 0.82 11.86
C LYS A 254 9.38 2.19 11.97
N ASP A 255 9.08 2.81 10.83
CA ASP A 255 8.60 4.19 10.76
C ASP A 255 7.06 4.28 10.81
N GLY A 256 6.37 3.16 10.66
CA GLY A 256 4.90 3.09 10.61
C GLY A 256 4.30 3.74 9.36
N SER A 257 5.12 3.98 8.32
CA SER A 257 4.72 4.65 7.08
C SER A 257 5.33 3.97 5.87
N ILE A 258 4.61 3.95 4.74
CA ILE A 258 5.09 3.47 3.46
C ILE A 258 4.60 4.41 2.35
N ILE A 259 5.45 4.67 1.37
CA ILE A 259 5.15 5.54 0.23
C ILE A 259 4.97 4.66 -1.00
N LEU A 260 3.85 4.83 -1.70
CA LEU A 260 3.62 4.26 -3.02
C LEU A 260 3.80 5.36 -4.06
N ALA A 261 4.76 5.22 -4.96
CA ALA A 261 4.96 6.07 -6.14
C ALA A 261 4.51 5.34 -7.42
N GLU A 262 4.52 6.00 -8.58
CA GLU A 262 3.98 5.39 -9.81
C GLU A 262 4.98 4.48 -10.52
N GLY A 263 6.29 4.75 -10.42
CA GLY A 263 7.29 4.06 -11.24
C GLY A 263 8.60 3.68 -10.54
N TYR A 264 9.42 2.94 -11.27
CA TYR A 264 10.72 2.47 -10.79
C TYR A 264 11.67 3.61 -10.44
N MET A 265 11.74 4.62 -11.32
CA MET A 265 12.65 5.75 -11.15
C MET A 265 12.27 6.59 -9.94
N ASP A 266 10.98 6.76 -9.70
CA ASP A 266 10.45 7.51 -8.56
C ASP A 266 10.84 6.84 -7.23
N VAL A 267 10.68 5.51 -7.16
CA VAL A 267 11.11 4.74 -5.99
C VAL A 267 12.60 4.88 -5.76
N ILE A 268 13.42 4.79 -6.81
CA ILE A 268 14.88 4.93 -6.69
C ILE A 268 15.23 6.34 -6.19
N ALA A 269 14.62 7.38 -6.75
CA ALA A 269 14.84 8.76 -6.33
C ALA A 269 14.42 8.99 -4.87
N LEU A 270 13.25 8.47 -4.46
CA LEU A 270 12.77 8.54 -3.08
C LEU A 270 13.73 7.86 -2.10
N VAL A 271 14.11 6.61 -2.37
CA VAL A 271 15.02 5.85 -1.49
C VAL A 271 16.38 6.55 -1.37
N ARG A 272 16.94 7.05 -2.48
CA ARG A 272 18.20 7.80 -2.49
C ARG A 272 18.14 9.11 -1.71
N SER A 273 16.96 9.66 -1.55
CA SER A 273 16.70 10.90 -0.79
C SER A 273 16.32 10.66 0.67
N GLY A 274 16.44 9.41 1.15
CA GLY A 274 16.20 9.04 2.55
C GLY A 274 14.78 8.55 2.83
N PHE A 275 13.92 8.37 1.81
CA PHE A 275 12.59 7.78 1.96
C PHE A 275 12.66 6.27 1.67
N GLU A 276 13.33 5.53 2.56
CA GLU A 276 13.63 4.10 2.36
C GLU A 276 12.38 3.22 2.20
N ALA A 277 11.28 3.61 2.84
CA ALA A 277 10.00 2.90 2.80
C ALA A 277 9.19 3.25 1.55
N SER A 278 9.80 3.16 0.35
CA SER A 278 9.15 3.52 -0.93
C SER A 278 9.01 2.31 -1.85
N VAL A 279 7.84 2.18 -2.47
CA VAL A 279 7.44 1.08 -3.37
C VAL A 279 6.67 1.60 -4.59
N ALA A 280 6.51 0.79 -5.62
CA ALA A 280 5.65 1.11 -6.77
C ALA A 280 4.87 -0.11 -7.28
N PRO A 281 3.69 0.08 -7.90
CA PRO A 281 3.01 -0.95 -8.66
C PRO A 281 3.78 -1.26 -9.95
N LEU A 282 3.44 -2.34 -10.61
CA LEU A 282 4.22 -2.91 -11.72
C LEU A 282 3.56 -2.66 -13.09
N GLY A 283 3.32 -1.38 -13.40
CA GLY A 283 2.72 -0.96 -14.67
C GLY A 283 1.22 -1.23 -14.76
N THR A 284 0.56 -1.30 -13.62
CA THR A 284 -0.90 -1.39 -13.47
C THR A 284 -1.36 -0.36 -12.45
N ALA A 285 -2.66 -0.02 -12.45
CA ALA A 285 -3.24 0.68 -11.32
C ALA A 285 -3.08 -0.15 -10.03
N LEU A 286 -3.11 0.51 -8.88
CA LEU A 286 -3.11 -0.15 -7.57
C LEU A 286 -4.25 -1.16 -7.47
N THR A 287 -3.93 -2.39 -7.07
CA THR A 287 -4.90 -3.48 -6.90
C THR A 287 -5.29 -3.67 -5.43
N GLU A 288 -6.37 -4.44 -5.20
CA GLU A 288 -6.81 -4.80 -3.84
C GLU A 288 -5.73 -5.58 -3.07
N ASP A 289 -5.06 -6.54 -3.73
CA ASP A 289 -3.99 -7.32 -3.11
C ASP A 289 -2.81 -6.43 -2.71
N GLN A 290 -2.42 -5.48 -3.57
CA GLN A 290 -1.38 -4.51 -3.27
C GLN A 290 -1.79 -3.55 -2.15
N LEU A 291 -3.05 -3.10 -2.11
CA LEU A 291 -3.59 -2.30 -1.01
C LEU A 291 -3.49 -3.06 0.33
N HIS A 292 -3.90 -4.32 0.33
CA HIS A 292 -3.77 -5.16 1.52
C HIS A 292 -2.31 -5.39 1.92
N LEU A 293 -1.41 -5.49 0.95
CA LEU A 293 0.03 -5.61 1.20
C LEU A 293 0.58 -4.34 1.88
N LEU A 294 0.19 -3.15 1.41
CA LEU A 294 0.54 -1.87 2.04
C LEU A 294 0.00 -1.79 3.47
N TRP A 295 -1.26 -2.13 3.71
CA TRP A 295 -1.87 -2.10 5.04
C TRP A 295 -1.32 -3.14 6.03
N ARG A 296 -0.69 -4.21 5.56
CA ARG A 296 0.08 -5.10 6.44
C ARG A 296 1.34 -4.45 6.99
N THR A 297 1.78 -3.37 6.36
CA THR A 297 3.06 -2.70 6.65
C THR A 297 2.84 -1.38 7.38
N ALA A 298 1.88 -0.59 6.94
CA ALA A 298 1.52 0.69 7.54
C ALA A 298 0.00 0.89 7.51
N PRO A 299 -0.63 1.44 8.57
CA PRO A 299 -2.08 1.63 8.62
C PRO A 299 -2.57 2.75 7.69
N GLU A 300 -1.73 3.74 7.39
CA GLU A 300 -2.04 4.87 6.52
C GLU A 300 -0.92 5.09 5.49
N PRO A 301 -0.83 4.24 4.44
CA PRO A 301 0.11 4.45 3.35
C PRO A 301 -0.09 5.80 2.66
N ILE A 302 1.01 6.42 2.23
CA ILE A 302 0.99 7.65 1.42
C ILE A 302 1.11 7.26 -0.04
N LEU A 303 0.14 7.63 -0.85
CA LEU A 303 0.13 7.43 -2.29
C LEU A 303 0.59 8.72 -2.96
N ALA A 304 1.78 8.73 -3.55
CA ALA A 304 2.35 9.87 -4.26
C ALA A 304 2.06 9.72 -5.76
N PHE A 305 1.32 10.69 -6.30
CA PHE A 305 0.89 10.71 -7.69
C PHE A 305 1.52 11.88 -8.45
N ASP A 306 1.86 11.65 -9.71
CA ASP A 306 2.42 12.65 -10.61
C ASP A 306 1.50 13.86 -10.73
N GLY A 307 2.09 15.02 -10.96
CA GLY A 307 1.38 16.30 -11.09
C GLY A 307 0.72 16.50 -12.47
N ASP A 308 0.10 15.45 -13.02
CA ASP A 308 -0.61 15.49 -14.28
C ASP A 308 -2.03 14.89 -14.17
N ASP A 309 -2.82 15.00 -15.23
CA ASP A 309 -4.18 14.46 -15.25
C ASP A 309 -4.23 12.94 -15.10
N ALA A 310 -3.18 12.23 -15.48
CA ALA A 310 -3.13 10.77 -15.37
C ALA A 310 -2.92 10.37 -13.91
N GLY A 311 -2.00 11.03 -13.20
CA GLY A 311 -1.75 10.85 -11.76
C GLY A 311 -2.99 11.22 -10.92
N LEU A 312 -3.67 12.34 -11.25
CA LEU A 312 -4.94 12.69 -10.58
C LEU A 312 -5.99 11.60 -10.77
N ARG A 313 -6.19 11.12 -12.00
CA ARG A 313 -7.13 10.02 -12.27
C ARG A 313 -6.73 8.71 -11.58
N ALA A 314 -5.42 8.43 -11.48
CA ALA A 314 -4.93 7.25 -10.77
C ALA A 314 -5.21 7.35 -9.26
N GLY A 315 -4.97 8.51 -8.65
CA GLY A 315 -5.32 8.79 -7.26
C GLY A 315 -6.81 8.60 -6.97
N TYR A 316 -7.67 9.09 -7.85
CA TYR A 316 -9.13 8.94 -7.70
C TYR A 316 -9.59 7.50 -7.85
N ARG A 317 -9.02 6.73 -8.78
CA ARG A 317 -9.30 5.29 -8.89
C ARG A 317 -8.88 4.55 -7.62
N ALA A 318 -7.68 4.86 -7.09
CA ALA A 318 -7.19 4.27 -5.84
C ALA A 318 -8.11 4.61 -4.66
N ALA A 319 -8.56 5.87 -4.55
CA ALA A 319 -9.49 6.31 -3.51
C ALA A 319 -10.80 5.51 -3.53
N ARG A 320 -11.42 5.35 -4.71
CA ARG A 320 -12.67 4.60 -4.86
C ARG A 320 -12.49 3.09 -4.65
N MET A 321 -11.39 2.53 -5.15
CA MET A 321 -11.06 1.11 -4.96
C MET A 321 -10.87 0.75 -3.48
N ALA A 322 -10.36 1.66 -2.66
CA ALA A 322 -10.13 1.41 -1.24
C ALA A 322 -11.42 1.38 -0.40
N LEU A 323 -12.53 2.01 -0.84
CA LEU A 323 -13.76 2.16 -0.04
C LEU A 323 -14.30 0.84 0.54
N PRO A 324 -14.47 -0.24 -0.25
CA PRO A 324 -15.02 -1.50 0.27
C PRO A 324 -14.10 -2.19 1.30
N HIS A 325 -12.83 -1.81 1.33
CA HIS A 325 -11.79 -2.45 2.14
C HIS A 325 -11.43 -1.64 3.39
N LEU A 326 -12.00 -0.43 3.55
CA LEU A 326 -11.79 0.41 4.73
C LEU A 326 -12.27 -0.29 5.98
N LYS A 327 -11.52 -0.13 7.06
CA LYS A 327 -11.85 -0.60 8.41
C LYS A 327 -11.28 0.35 9.45
N ALA A 328 -11.78 0.28 10.67
CA ALA A 328 -11.30 1.11 11.76
C ALA A 328 -9.77 1.05 11.90
N GLY A 329 -9.11 2.21 11.95
CA GLY A 329 -7.66 2.36 12.07
C GLY A 329 -6.86 2.22 10.76
N TYR A 330 -7.51 2.03 9.62
CA TYR A 330 -6.86 1.94 8.31
C TYR A 330 -7.43 2.97 7.34
N SER A 331 -6.55 3.69 6.68
CA SER A 331 -6.90 4.71 5.69
C SER A 331 -5.84 4.80 4.60
N LEU A 332 -5.93 5.83 3.77
CA LEU A 332 -4.94 6.23 2.77
C LEU A 332 -4.70 7.74 2.88
N ARG A 333 -3.48 8.15 2.59
CA ARG A 333 -3.12 9.54 2.37
C ARG A 333 -2.65 9.73 0.93
N PHE A 334 -2.93 10.89 0.37
CA PHE A 334 -2.67 11.20 -1.04
C PHE A 334 -1.78 12.43 -1.14
N ALA A 335 -0.62 12.27 -1.74
CA ALA A 335 0.31 13.34 -2.03
C ALA A 335 0.31 13.57 -3.55
N PHE A 336 -0.32 14.65 -4.00
CA PHE A 336 -0.30 15.06 -5.40
C PHE A 336 0.86 16.03 -5.63
N LEU A 337 1.71 15.72 -6.58
CA LEU A 337 2.86 16.55 -6.91
C LEU A 337 2.45 17.82 -7.66
N PRO A 338 3.30 18.85 -7.70
CA PRO A 338 3.06 20.05 -8.50
C PRO A 338 2.90 19.72 -9.99
N PRO A 339 2.17 20.55 -10.76
CA PRO A 339 1.94 20.30 -12.18
C PRO A 339 3.24 20.07 -12.96
N GLY A 340 3.30 18.94 -13.70
CA GLY A 340 4.43 18.56 -14.53
C GLY A 340 5.61 17.89 -13.78
N GLU A 341 5.51 17.72 -12.47
CA GLU A 341 6.53 17.05 -11.66
C GLU A 341 6.15 15.60 -11.36
N ASP A 342 7.16 14.74 -11.33
CA ASP A 342 7.14 13.41 -10.74
C ASP A 342 8.13 13.38 -9.55
N PRO A 343 8.16 12.35 -8.69
CA PRO A 343 9.09 12.28 -7.57
C PRO A 343 10.57 12.39 -7.97
N ASP A 344 10.98 11.81 -9.11
CA ASP A 344 12.36 11.92 -9.62
C ASP A 344 12.71 13.37 -10.01
N THR A 345 11.83 14.06 -10.75
CA THR A 345 12.05 15.46 -11.16
C THR A 345 12.02 16.40 -9.97
N LEU A 346 11.05 16.27 -9.08
CA LEU A 346 10.94 17.12 -7.89
C LEU A 346 12.16 16.98 -6.97
N ILE A 347 12.64 15.76 -6.76
CA ILE A 347 13.83 15.51 -5.94
C ILE A 347 15.07 16.11 -6.59
N ARG A 348 15.23 16.02 -7.91
CA ARG A 348 16.36 16.62 -8.62
C ARG A 348 16.37 18.14 -8.59
N THR A 349 15.20 18.78 -8.61
CA THR A 349 15.06 20.24 -8.62
C THR A 349 15.06 20.85 -7.22
N SER A 350 14.37 20.22 -6.26
CA SER A 350 14.10 20.77 -4.93
C SER A 350 14.69 19.94 -3.78
N GLY A 351 15.37 18.84 -4.08
CA GLY A 351 15.98 17.93 -3.11
C GLY A 351 14.95 17.18 -2.28
N GLY A 352 15.41 16.32 -1.37
CA GLY A 352 14.56 15.56 -0.46
C GLY A 352 13.69 16.43 0.45
N GLY A 353 14.11 17.66 0.77
CA GLY A 353 13.32 18.61 1.55
C GLY A 353 12.07 19.10 0.82
N GLY A 354 12.13 19.28 -0.50
CA GLY A 354 10.97 19.59 -1.33
C GLY A 354 9.94 18.44 -1.31
N MET A 355 10.43 17.22 -1.54
CA MET A 355 9.56 16.02 -1.49
C MET A 355 8.94 15.81 -0.11
N LYS A 356 9.71 16.03 0.97
CA LYS A 356 9.19 15.93 2.33
C LYS A 356 7.99 16.82 2.57
N LYS A 357 8.02 18.08 2.11
CA LYS A 357 6.90 19.02 2.26
C LYS A 357 5.63 18.48 1.58
N ILE A 358 5.75 17.87 0.40
CA ILE A 358 4.62 17.27 -0.32
C ILE A 358 4.06 16.08 0.47
N LEU A 359 4.91 15.20 0.97
CA LEU A 359 4.50 14.04 1.78
C LEU A 359 3.84 14.45 3.09
N ASP A 360 4.38 15.47 3.77
CA ASP A 360 3.83 16.01 5.02
C ASP A 360 2.43 16.64 4.80
N SER A 361 2.21 17.25 3.62
CA SER A 361 0.93 17.84 3.21
C SER A 361 -0.08 16.86 2.61
N ALA A 362 0.24 15.56 2.58
CA ALA A 362 -0.63 14.54 2.00
C ALA A 362 -2.04 14.59 2.60
N GLU A 363 -3.05 14.58 1.73
CA GLU A 363 -4.45 14.71 2.07
C GLU A 363 -5.06 13.36 2.48
N GLY A 364 -5.96 13.35 3.46
CA GLY A 364 -6.71 12.15 3.83
C GLY A 364 -7.76 11.77 2.79
N LEU A 365 -8.13 10.49 2.75
CA LEU A 365 -9.04 9.91 1.76
C LEU A 365 -10.39 10.65 1.65
N ALA A 366 -11.03 11.01 2.76
CA ALA A 366 -12.31 11.72 2.75
C ALA A 366 -12.21 13.09 2.04
N ARG A 367 -11.08 13.81 2.24
CA ARG A 367 -10.84 15.09 1.59
C ARG A 367 -10.65 14.94 0.08
N VAL A 368 -9.91 13.92 -0.33
CA VAL A 368 -9.70 13.64 -1.76
C VAL A 368 -11.02 13.29 -2.45
N LEU A 369 -11.84 12.43 -1.84
CA LEU A 369 -13.17 12.08 -2.38
C LEU A 369 -14.07 13.29 -2.50
N TRP A 370 -14.08 14.17 -1.48
CA TRP A 370 -14.82 15.43 -1.53
C TRP A 370 -14.36 16.29 -2.72
N ARG A 371 -13.04 16.52 -2.83
CA ARG A 371 -12.45 17.34 -3.89
C ARG A 371 -12.81 16.85 -5.29
N VAL A 372 -12.75 15.55 -5.53
CA VAL A 372 -13.17 14.94 -6.82
C VAL A 372 -14.60 15.30 -7.19
N GLU A 373 -15.49 15.32 -6.22
CA GLU A 373 -16.91 15.55 -6.46
C GLU A 373 -17.26 17.04 -6.48
N THR A 374 -16.35 17.92 -6.06
CA THR A 374 -16.66 19.35 -5.95
C THR A 374 -15.80 20.26 -6.83
N ASP A 375 -14.51 19.95 -7.05
CA ASP A 375 -13.61 20.84 -7.78
C ASP A 375 -14.06 21.05 -9.23
N GLY A 376 -14.17 22.31 -9.63
CA GLY A 376 -14.55 22.71 -10.99
C GLY A 376 -16.02 22.47 -11.34
N LYS A 377 -16.85 22.03 -10.38
CA LYS A 377 -18.29 21.77 -10.61
C LYS A 377 -19.15 22.92 -10.09
N ASP A 378 -20.24 23.18 -10.79
CA ASP A 378 -21.20 24.23 -10.41
C ASP A 378 -22.34 23.64 -9.54
N PHE A 379 -22.49 24.18 -8.33
CA PHE A 379 -23.54 23.83 -7.37
C PHE A 379 -24.48 25.00 -7.06
N SER A 380 -24.71 25.86 -8.05
CA SER A 380 -25.56 27.04 -7.89
C SER A 380 -27.04 26.71 -7.67
N THR A 381 -27.53 25.57 -8.20
CA THR A 381 -28.93 25.19 -8.07
C THR A 381 -29.17 24.11 -7.00
N PRO A 382 -30.37 24.06 -6.38
CA PRO A 382 -30.74 23.02 -5.42
C PRO A 382 -30.60 21.60 -5.99
N GLU A 383 -30.96 21.39 -7.26
CA GLU A 383 -30.91 20.09 -7.91
C GLU A 383 -29.48 19.57 -8.05
N ARG A 384 -28.52 20.46 -8.35
CA ARG A 384 -27.10 20.12 -8.45
C ARG A 384 -26.52 19.77 -7.07
N ARG A 385 -26.94 20.47 -6.01
CA ARG A 385 -26.56 20.14 -4.63
C ARG A 385 -27.13 18.80 -4.20
N ALA A 386 -28.41 18.53 -4.50
CA ALA A 386 -29.02 17.23 -4.25
C ALA A 386 -28.33 16.10 -5.02
N GLY A 387 -27.84 16.40 -6.25
CA GLY A 387 -27.02 15.49 -7.04
C GLY A 387 -25.68 15.16 -6.34
N LEU A 388 -24.99 16.16 -5.78
CA LEU A 388 -23.79 15.96 -5.00
C LEU A 388 -24.05 15.09 -3.76
N GLU A 389 -25.07 15.43 -2.96
CA GLU A 389 -25.42 14.66 -1.75
C GLU A 389 -25.72 13.19 -2.08
N ARG A 390 -26.40 12.92 -3.20
CA ARG A 390 -26.62 11.55 -3.69
C ARG A 390 -25.31 10.83 -4.00
N THR A 391 -24.40 11.47 -4.76
CA THR A 391 -23.09 10.89 -5.09
C THR A 391 -22.25 10.61 -3.84
N LEU A 392 -22.25 11.53 -2.86
CA LEU A 392 -21.59 11.32 -1.57
C LEU A 392 -22.21 10.15 -0.80
N GLY A 393 -23.54 10.01 -0.84
CA GLY A 393 -24.26 8.86 -0.29
C GLY A 393 -23.86 7.53 -0.93
N GLU A 394 -23.68 7.49 -2.25
CA GLU A 394 -23.18 6.32 -2.98
C GLU A 394 -21.75 5.95 -2.55
N ILE A 395 -20.87 6.95 -2.37
CA ILE A 395 -19.51 6.75 -1.85
C ILE A 395 -19.55 6.13 -0.45
N VAL A 396 -20.37 6.65 0.46
CA VAL A 396 -20.53 6.11 1.81
C VAL A 396 -21.07 4.68 1.77
N SER A 397 -22.02 4.40 0.88
CA SER A 397 -22.62 3.06 0.73
C SER A 397 -21.65 2.00 0.24
N ALA A 398 -20.55 2.39 -0.43
CA ALA A 398 -19.49 1.49 -0.84
C ALA A 398 -18.60 1.01 0.32
N ILE A 399 -18.63 1.69 1.48
CA ILE A 399 -17.85 1.33 2.67
C ILE A 399 -18.55 0.22 3.43
N ARG A 400 -17.91 -0.95 3.53
CA ARG A 400 -18.49 -2.15 4.19
C ARG A 400 -18.50 -2.06 5.72
N ASP A 401 -17.50 -1.40 6.32
CA ASP A 401 -17.46 -1.19 7.77
C ASP A 401 -18.46 -0.11 8.18
N GLY A 402 -19.54 -0.50 8.85
CA GLY A 402 -20.64 0.39 9.21
C GLY A 402 -20.21 1.56 10.10
N LYS A 403 -19.23 1.37 10.99
CA LYS A 403 -18.71 2.46 11.81
C LYS A 403 -17.93 3.48 10.99
N VAL A 404 -17.06 3.01 10.09
CA VAL A 404 -16.32 3.88 9.16
C VAL A 404 -17.31 4.63 8.26
N ALA A 405 -18.31 3.94 7.70
CA ALA A 405 -19.35 4.56 6.88
C ALA A 405 -20.10 5.68 7.63
N ASP A 406 -20.44 5.47 8.91
CA ASP A 406 -21.11 6.48 9.73
C ASP A 406 -20.25 7.75 9.93
N TYR A 407 -18.91 7.60 10.13
CA TYR A 407 -18.01 8.74 10.23
C TYR A 407 -17.86 9.47 8.90
N TYR A 408 -17.76 8.75 7.76
CA TYR A 408 -17.72 9.37 6.43
C TYR A 408 -19.01 10.13 6.11
N ARG A 409 -20.17 9.59 6.49
CA ARG A 409 -21.47 10.28 6.32
C ARG A 409 -21.49 11.60 7.03
N ARG A 410 -21.12 11.63 8.33
CA ARG A 410 -21.06 12.86 9.14
C ARG A 410 -20.08 13.88 8.56
N GLU A 411 -18.88 13.44 8.17
CA GLU A 411 -17.86 14.30 7.56
C GLU A 411 -18.38 14.96 6.27
N PHE A 412 -19.08 14.21 5.41
CA PHE A 412 -19.62 14.77 4.18
C PHE A 412 -20.84 15.66 4.43
N GLU A 413 -21.73 15.33 5.36
CA GLU A 413 -22.84 16.19 5.78
C GLU A 413 -22.34 17.53 6.34
N GLU A 414 -21.28 17.52 7.15
CA GLU A 414 -20.66 18.72 7.69
C GLU A 414 -20.05 19.58 6.58
N ARG A 415 -19.32 18.99 5.63
CA ARG A 415 -18.76 19.71 4.48
C ARG A 415 -19.84 20.31 3.58
N VAL A 416 -20.92 19.60 3.31
CA VAL A 416 -22.09 20.09 2.56
C VAL A 416 -22.68 21.29 3.32
N PHE A 417 -22.91 21.16 4.63
CA PHE A 417 -23.42 22.23 5.45
C PHE A 417 -22.52 23.47 5.41
N GLU A 418 -21.22 23.32 5.62
CA GLU A 418 -20.26 24.43 5.59
C GLU A 418 -20.21 25.12 4.22
N SER A 419 -20.22 24.34 3.12
CA SER A 419 -20.07 24.85 1.76
C SER A 419 -21.31 25.61 1.28
N PHE A 420 -22.51 25.19 1.67
CA PHE A 420 -23.74 25.72 1.07
C PHE A 420 -24.65 26.48 2.03
N LYS A 421 -24.53 26.33 3.35
CA LYS A 421 -25.40 27.01 4.33
C LYS A 421 -24.81 28.29 4.94
N ARG A 422 -23.51 28.53 4.84
CA ARG A 422 -22.86 29.76 5.32
C ARG A 422 -23.07 31.00 4.44
N ARG A 423 -23.76 30.92 3.29
CA ARG A 423 -24.01 32.04 2.39
C ARG A 423 -25.49 32.42 2.28
N ALA A 424 -26.22 32.53 3.39
CA ALA A 424 -27.38 33.41 3.39
C ALA A 424 -26.84 34.83 3.60
N PRO A 425 -27.05 35.81 2.68
CA PRO A 425 -26.71 37.20 2.96
C PRO A 425 -27.56 37.61 4.15
N ARG A 426 -26.94 38.09 5.23
CA ARG A 426 -27.66 38.88 6.20
C ARG A 426 -28.29 40.03 5.43
N ALA A 427 -29.62 39.97 5.26
CA ALA A 427 -30.39 41.08 4.81
C ALA A 427 -30.05 42.25 5.78
N THR A 428 -29.41 43.26 5.25
CA THR A 428 -29.22 44.55 5.91
C THR A 428 -30.61 45.01 6.27
N GLN A 429 -30.98 44.90 7.56
CA GLN A 429 -32.10 45.63 8.10
C GLN A 429 -31.75 47.13 7.97
N GLN A 430 -32.19 47.74 6.85
CA GLN A 430 -32.33 49.17 6.80
C GLN A 430 -33.32 49.55 7.88
N SER A 431 -32.78 50.18 8.92
CA SER A 431 -33.58 50.86 9.93
C SER A 431 -34.52 51.87 9.25
N ARG A 432 -35.77 51.52 9.11
CA ARG A 432 -36.81 52.54 8.92
C ARG A 432 -36.93 53.34 10.23
N LYS A 433 -36.32 54.54 10.23
CA LYS A 433 -36.73 55.60 11.14
C LYS A 433 -38.19 55.91 10.86
N THR A 434 -39.07 55.53 11.75
CA THR A 434 -40.41 56.09 11.87
C THR A 434 -40.33 57.13 12.97
N GLU A 435 -40.56 58.39 12.52
CA GLU A 435 -40.78 59.58 13.35
C GLU A 435 -41.93 59.35 14.33
N GLY A 436 -41.79 60.06 15.44
CA GLY A 436 -42.58 59.93 16.63
C GLY A 436 -44.08 60.20 16.52
N ARG A 437 -44.76 59.64 17.45
CA ARG A 437 -45.99 60.25 18.04
C ARG A 437 -46.06 59.81 19.48
N ASN A 438 -45.91 60.84 20.34
CA ASN A 438 -46.24 60.82 21.77
C ASN A 438 -47.68 60.40 21.99
N PHE A 439 -47.93 59.46 22.85
CA PHE A 439 -49.14 59.36 23.64
C PHE A 439 -48.78 58.86 25.06
N ARG A 440 -48.92 59.84 25.99
CA ARG A 440 -48.99 59.60 27.44
C ARG A 440 -50.31 58.88 27.73
N ARG A 441 -50.29 57.87 28.61
CA ARG A 441 -51.26 57.69 29.71
C ARG A 441 -50.89 56.48 30.57
N ASP A 442 -50.54 56.81 31.77
CA ASP A 442 -51.01 56.36 33.09
C ASP A 442 -50.89 54.89 33.44
N ALA A 443 -50.11 54.66 34.49
CA ALA A 443 -49.96 53.44 35.29
C ALA A 443 -51.20 53.14 36.14
N PRO A 444 -51.35 51.95 36.67
CA PRO A 444 -51.11 51.86 38.11
C PRO A 444 -50.19 50.73 38.58
N ARG A 445 -49.53 51.06 39.67
CA ARG A 445 -48.72 50.19 40.53
C ARG A 445 -49.59 49.18 41.30
N PHE A 446 -49.08 47.97 41.49
CA PHE A 446 -49.25 47.09 42.68
C PHE A 446 -48.32 45.90 42.38
N GLY A 447 -47.51 45.42 43.25
CA GLY A 447 -47.26 45.43 44.66
C GLY A 447 -46.18 44.36 44.89
N ALA A 448 -45.36 44.55 45.86
CA ALA A 448 -44.10 43.92 46.19
C ALA A 448 -44.22 42.47 46.77
N PRO A 449 -43.15 41.94 47.43
CA PRO A 449 -42.44 40.72 46.96
C PRO A 449 -42.60 39.56 48.02
N LEU A 450 -42.20 38.35 47.68
CA LEU A 450 -41.96 37.29 48.64
C LEU A 450 -40.71 36.51 48.31
N GLU A 451 -39.66 36.76 49.04
CA GLU A 451 -38.82 35.91 49.92
C GLU A 451 -38.35 34.57 49.40
N SER A 452 -37.10 34.54 49.29
CA SER A 452 -36.09 33.49 49.65
C SER A 452 -36.59 32.20 50.29
N ILE A 453 -36.09 31.05 49.79
CA ILE A 453 -35.63 29.96 50.66
C ILE A 453 -34.46 29.29 49.92
N SER A 454 -33.30 29.30 50.56
CA SER A 454 -32.09 28.47 50.41
C SER A 454 -32.13 27.35 51.47
N PRO A 455 -31.08 26.52 51.62
CA PRO A 455 -30.44 25.49 50.75
C PRO A 455 -30.45 24.11 51.43
N ALA A 456 -29.68 23.19 50.85
CA ALA A 456 -29.14 21.95 51.38
C ALA A 456 -29.83 20.66 50.95
N LEU A 457 -29.05 19.85 50.21
CA LEU A 457 -28.53 18.61 50.79
C LEU A 457 -27.47 18.01 49.84
N LYS A 458 -26.30 17.86 50.46
CA LYS A 458 -25.19 17.03 50.00
C LYS A 458 -25.51 15.55 50.27
N ALA A 459 -24.89 14.70 49.45
CA ALA A 459 -24.49 13.28 49.74
C ALA A 459 -25.56 12.21 49.63
N SER A 460 -25.49 11.39 48.60
CA SER A 460 -25.18 9.96 48.64
C SER A 460 -24.55 9.57 47.33
#